data_d4f8b50caab3096642765caf2f8554e1
#
_entry.id   d4f8b50caab3096642765caf2f8554e1
#
_cell.length_a   1.000
_cell.length_b   1.000
_cell.length_c   1.000
_cell.angle_alpha   90.00
_cell.angle_beta   90.00
_cell.angle_gamma   90.00
#
_symmetry.space_group_name_H-M   'P 1'
#
loop_
_entity.id
_entity.type
_entity.pdbx_description
1 polymer ?
#
loop_
_entity_poly.entity_id
_entity_poly.type
_entity_poly.pdbx_seq_one_letter_code
_entity_poly.pdbx_strand_id
1 'polypeptide(L)'
;MKEFVTFVPGINQSRTATQLKSEMLKFYDQNSFNQDYHHKEVNLDQALPSSSKANALSLDKGDVVISNSLNLATLVSEYNINKVLSLNFTKVEFNKNDLDKRYFLYLFNVYRGVQRQKERKLQGSGPILRIPIKTLEELDIPLIPIREQERIGRIYSEVLRFQGKLSRYSDLIEKFTNSILEESIKGGK
;
A
#
# COMPACT_ATOMS: atom_id res chain seq x y z
N MET A 1 6.88 1.89 -18.74
CA MET A 1 5.94 1.18 -17.84
C MET A 1 4.51 1.18 -18.38
N LYS A 2 4.05 2.21 -19.05
CA LYS A 2 2.68 2.36 -19.60
C LYS A 2 2.16 1.21 -20.50
N GLU A 3 3.05 0.40 -21.06
CA GLU A 3 2.63 -0.75 -21.91
C GLU A 3 2.08 -1.91 -21.07
N PHE A 4 2.46 -1.98 -19.78
CA PHE A 4 2.16 -3.09 -18.88
C PHE A 4 1.11 -2.74 -17.85
N VAL A 5 1.05 -1.47 -17.45
CA VAL A 5 0.15 -1.02 -16.39
C VAL A 5 -0.50 0.31 -16.72
N THR A 6 -1.69 0.52 -16.15
CA THR A 6 -2.42 1.79 -16.14
C THR A 6 -2.48 2.31 -14.71
N PHE A 7 -2.23 3.60 -14.52
CA PHE A 7 -2.28 4.25 -13.22
C PHE A 7 -3.62 4.99 -13.07
N VAL A 8 -4.43 4.56 -12.10
CA VAL A 8 -5.76 5.11 -11.84
C VAL A 8 -5.71 5.92 -10.54
N PRO A 9 -5.83 7.27 -10.59
CA PRO A 9 -5.81 8.08 -9.39
C PRO A 9 -7.08 7.89 -8.56
N GLY A 10 -6.95 7.98 -7.24
CA GLY A 10 -8.09 8.01 -6.34
C GLY A 10 -8.89 9.31 -6.40
N ILE A 11 -10.01 9.34 -5.72
CA ILE A 11 -10.97 10.45 -5.73
C ILE A 11 -10.89 11.31 -4.47
N ASN A 12 -11.37 12.54 -4.61
CA ASN A 12 -11.44 13.47 -3.49
C ASN A 12 -12.67 13.15 -2.62
N GLN A 13 -12.42 12.81 -1.36
CA GLN A 13 -13.45 12.45 -0.37
C GLN A 13 -14.54 13.53 -0.22
N SER A 14 -14.16 14.79 -0.16
CA SER A 14 -15.09 15.93 0.04
C SER A 14 -16.09 16.10 -1.12
N ARG A 15 -15.65 15.85 -2.36
CA ARG A 15 -16.54 15.96 -3.54
C ARG A 15 -17.48 14.77 -3.67
N THR A 16 -17.02 13.59 -3.28
CA THR A 16 -17.78 12.35 -3.42
C THR A 16 -18.88 12.24 -2.35
N ALA A 17 -18.61 12.69 -1.12
CA ALA A 17 -19.62 12.71 -0.05
C ALA A 17 -20.81 13.62 -0.40
N THR A 18 -20.60 14.68 -1.18
CA THR A 18 -21.64 15.61 -1.61
C THR A 18 -22.50 15.06 -2.77
N GLN A 19 -21.91 14.22 -3.64
CA GLN A 19 -22.58 13.71 -4.83
C GLN A 19 -23.30 12.36 -4.60
N LEU A 20 -22.75 11.53 -3.73
CA LEU A 20 -23.32 10.25 -3.36
C LEU A 20 -23.88 10.41 -1.95
N LYS A 21 -25.18 10.48 -1.76
CA LYS A 21 -25.89 10.43 -0.46
C LYS A 21 -25.59 9.15 0.36
N SER A 22 -24.35 8.70 0.37
CA SER A 22 -23.90 7.44 0.92
C SER A 22 -23.05 7.70 2.15
N GLU A 23 -23.69 7.70 3.31
CA GLU A 23 -23.09 7.81 4.65
C GLU A 23 -22.16 6.64 5.03
N MET A 24 -21.88 5.69 4.10
CA MET A 24 -21.18 4.44 4.42
C MET A 24 -19.93 4.13 3.57
N LEU A 25 -19.43 5.08 2.77
CA LEU A 25 -18.21 4.80 2.00
C LEU A 25 -16.97 4.86 2.89
N LYS A 26 -16.28 3.73 3.04
CA LYS A 26 -14.98 3.68 3.70
C LYS A 26 -13.89 3.97 2.68
N PHE A 27 -13.04 4.91 3.01
CA PHE A 27 -11.91 5.28 2.15
C PHE A 27 -10.63 4.55 2.55
N TYR A 28 -9.85 4.20 1.54
CA TYR A 28 -8.49 3.70 1.73
C TYR A 28 -7.60 4.89 2.10
N ASP A 29 -7.09 4.87 3.32
CA ASP A 29 -6.31 5.93 3.94
C ASP A 29 -4.87 5.48 4.25
N GLN A 30 -4.06 6.35 4.85
CA GLN A 30 -2.68 6.04 5.19
C GLN A 30 -2.56 4.90 6.20
N ASN A 31 -3.53 4.75 7.12
CA ASN A 31 -3.55 3.65 8.07
C ASN A 31 -3.79 2.32 7.36
N SER A 32 -4.75 2.29 6.41
CA SER A 32 -5.00 1.13 5.55
C SER A 32 -3.76 0.73 4.75
N PHE A 33 -3.07 1.72 4.16
CA PHE A 33 -1.83 1.48 3.44
C PHE A 33 -0.74 0.89 4.33
N ASN A 34 -0.55 1.45 5.53
CA ASN A 34 0.45 0.96 6.47
C ASN A 34 0.13 -0.46 6.97
N GLN A 35 -1.15 -0.80 7.15
CA GLN A 35 -1.59 -2.15 7.49
C GLN A 35 -1.20 -3.14 6.38
N ASP A 36 -1.50 -2.80 5.13
CA ASP A 36 -1.18 -3.64 3.97
C ASP A 36 0.33 -3.75 3.74
N TYR A 37 1.05 -2.64 3.81
CA TYR A 37 2.50 -2.58 3.56
C TYR A 37 3.30 -3.37 4.61
N HIS A 38 2.91 -3.30 5.88
CA HIS A 38 3.57 -4.02 6.97
C HIS A 38 2.96 -5.39 7.25
N HIS A 39 2.01 -5.85 6.42
CA HIS A 39 1.30 -7.12 6.61
C HIS A 39 0.74 -7.27 8.05
N LYS A 40 0.21 -6.17 8.61
CA LYS A 40 -0.38 -6.19 9.96
C LYS A 40 -1.67 -7.00 9.93
N GLU A 41 -1.71 -8.05 10.72
CA GLU A 41 -2.96 -8.77 11.00
C GLU A 41 -3.88 -7.86 11.82
N VAL A 42 -5.07 -7.60 11.32
CA VAL A 42 -6.12 -6.87 12.03
C VAL A 42 -7.05 -7.88 12.68
N ASN A 43 -7.47 -7.64 13.93
CA ASN A 43 -8.47 -8.50 14.57
C ASN A 43 -9.76 -8.50 13.74
N LEU A 44 -10.25 -9.70 13.42
CA LEU A 44 -11.42 -9.94 12.58
C LEU A 44 -12.70 -9.25 13.09
N ASP A 45 -12.77 -8.93 14.37
CA ASP A 45 -13.91 -8.22 14.98
C ASP A 45 -14.10 -6.79 14.44
N GLN A 46 -13.12 -6.25 13.71
CA GLN A 46 -13.21 -4.95 13.04
C GLN A 46 -13.40 -5.06 11.52
N ALA A 47 -13.36 -6.27 10.97
CA ALA A 47 -13.67 -6.52 9.57
C ALA A 47 -15.18 -6.43 9.36
N LEU A 48 -15.65 -5.31 8.85
CA LEU A 48 -17.06 -5.11 8.56
C LEU A 48 -17.48 -5.86 7.30
N PRO A 49 -18.74 -6.32 7.25
CA PRO A 49 -19.26 -7.10 6.13
C PRO A 49 -19.10 -6.35 4.81
N SER A 50 -18.77 -7.11 3.79
CA SER A 50 -18.63 -6.68 2.40
C SER A 50 -19.92 -6.04 1.91
N SER A 51 -19.96 -4.72 1.86
CA SER A 51 -20.97 -4.04 1.05
C SER A 51 -20.63 -4.24 -0.44
N SER A 52 -21.66 -4.51 -1.24
CA SER A 52 -21.57 -4.69 -2.69
C SER A 52 -20.66 -3.65 -3.36
N LYS A 53 -19.93 -4.06 -4.39
CA LYS A 53 -19.07 -3.20 -5.24
C LYS A 53 -19.85 -1.94 -5.66
N ALA A 54 -19.64 -0.86 -4.96
CA ALA A 54 -20.40 0.36 -5.18
C ALA A 54 -19.80 1.28 -6.26
N ASN A 55 -18.51 1.10 -6.62
CA ASN A 55 -17.80 1.98 -7.55
C ASN A 55 -16.62 1.28 -8.24
N ALA A 56 -16.28 1.74 -9.46
CA ALA A 56 -15.10 1.31 -10.22
C ALA A 56 -13.76 1.53 -9.47
N LEU A 57 -13.75 2.37 -8.44
CA LEU A 57 -12.58 2.66 -7.59
C LEU A 57 -12.58 1.89 -6.26
N SER A 58 -13.47 0.94 -6.08
CA SER A 58 -13.42 -0.04 -4.98
C SER A 58 -12.23 -0.97 -5.14
N LEU A 59 -11.55 -1.24 -4.05
CA LEU A 59 -10.37 -2.10 -4.02
C LEU A 59 -10.75 -3.56 -3.79
N ASP A 60 -10.13 -4.44 -4.56
CA ASP A 60 -10.20 -5.89 -4.38
C ASP A 60 -8.90 -6.41 -3.73
N LYS A 61 -8.97 -7.59 -3.09
CA LYS A 61 -7.77 -8.28 -2.56
C LYS A 61 -6.74 -8.51 -3.68
N GLY A 62 -5.51 -8.12 -3.42
CA GLY A 62 -4.42 -8.26 -4.38
C GLY A 62 -4.37 -7.17 -5.46
N ASP A 63 -5.18 -6.11 -5.33
CA ASP A 63 -4.94 -4.88 -6.07
C ASP A 63 -3.62 -4.25 -5.63
N VAL A 64 -2.93 -3.61 -6.56
CA VAL A 64 -1.71 -2.85 -6.26
C VAL A 64 -2.05 -1.38 -6.08
N VAL A 65 -1.65 -0.82 -4.94
CA VAL A 65 -1.87 0.58 -4.60
C VAL A 65 -0.53 1.27 -4.30
N ILE A 66 -0.33 2.46 -4.85
CA ILE A 66 0.80 3.34 -4.57
C ILE A 66 0.36 4.45 -3.62
N SER A 67 1.09 4.66 -2.52
CA SER A 67 0.99 5.88 -1.72
C SER A 67 1.78 6.99 -2.41
N ASN A 68 1.08 8.05 -2.82
CA ASN A 68 1.69 9.18 -3.52
C ASN A 68 2.60 10.03 -2.60
N SER A 69 2.39 9.96 -1.29
CA SER A 69 3.22 10.67 -0.30
C SER A 69 4.47 9.90 0.10
N LEU A 70 4.37 8.57 0.20
CA LEU A 70 5.50 7.71 0.57
C LEU A 70 6.30 7.26 -0.64
N ASN A 71 5.73 7.36 -1.85
CA ASN A 71 6.30 6.82 -3.08
C ASN A 71 6.62 5.31 -2.97
N LEU A 72 5.75 4.57 -2.28
CA LEU A 72 5.81 3.12 -2.07
C LEU A 72 4.53 2.47 -2.59
N ALA A 73 4.64 1.21 -2.98
CA ALA A 73 3.51 0.39 -3.45
C ALA A 73 3.28 -0.82 -2.54
N THR A 74 2.03 -1.26 -2.42
CA THR A 74 1.64 -2.45 -1.67
C THR A 74 0.52 -3.22 -2.36
N LEU A 75 0.27 -4.46 -1.92
CA LEU A 75 -0.91 -5.24 -2.26
C LEU A 75 -2.00 -5.01 -1.22
N VAL A 76 -3.21 -4.81 -1.66
CA VAL A 76 -4.39 -4.69 -0.79
C VAL A 76 -4.69 -6.03 -0.14
N SER A 77 -4.77 -6.03 1.18
CA SER A 77 -5.14 -7.20 1.99
C SER A 77 -6.66 -7.41 2.02
N GLU A 78 -7.09 -8.55 2.56
CA GLU A 78 -8.51 -8.86 2.78
C GLU A 78 -9.22 -7.89 3.75
N TYR A 79 -8.48 -7.21 4.63
CA TYR A 79 -9.03 -6.24 5.58
C TYR A 79 -9.41 -4.90 4.94
N ASN A 80 -8.90 -4.64 3.75
CA ASN A 80 -9.05 -3.36 3.06
C ASN A 80 -9.85 -3.46 1.75
N ILE A 81 -10.48 -4.63 1.47
CA ILE A 81 -11.40 -4.78 0.35
C ILE A 81 -12.62 -3.84 0.48
N ASN A 82 -13.18 -3.49 -0.69
CA ASN A 82 -14.32 -2.57 -0.82
C ASN A 82 -14.09 -1.13 -0.32
N LYS A 83 -12.89 -0.80 0.15
CA LYS A 83 -12.54 0.60 0.41
C LYS A 83 -12.38 1.36 -0.90
N VAL A 84 -12.85 2.60 -0.91
CA VAL A 84 -12.73 3.49 -2.07
C VAL A 84 -11.38 4.20 -2.03
N LEU A 85 -10.68 4.23 -3.16
CA LEU A 85 -9.36 4.82 -3.25
C LEU A 85 -9.42 6.34 -3.10
N SER A 86 -8.77 6.87 -2.06
CA SER A 86 -8.67 8.32 -1.85
C SER A 86 -7.58 8.97 -2.70
N LEU A 87 -7.65 10.29 -2.92
CA LEU A 87 -6.76 11.08 -3.79
C LEU A 87 -5.26 10.94 -3.50
N ASN A 88 -4.90 10.55 -2.27
CA ASN A 88 -3.50 10.36 -1.89
C ASN A 88 -2.90 9.04 -2.39
N PHE A 89 -3.69 8.23 -3.08
CA PHE A 89 -3.29 6.93 -3.58
C PHE A 89 -3.60 6.78 -5.07
N THR A 90 -2.86 5.89 -5.70
CA THR A 90 -3.01 5.53 -7.11
C THR A 90 -3.10 4.02 -7.22
N LYS A 91 -4.15 3.50 -7.84
CA LYS A 91 -4.28 2.07 -8.18
C LYS A 91 -3.46 1.78 -9.41
N VAL A 92 -2.83 0.60 -9.44
CA VAL A 92 -2.10 0.08 -10.59
C VAL A 92 -2.90 -1.07 -11.20
N GLU A 93 -3.41 -0.86 -12.39
CA GLU A 93 -4.11 -1.89 -13.17
C GLU A 93 -3.14 -2.53 -14.16
N PHE A 94 -3.06 -3.86 -14.16
CA PHE A 94 -2.15 -4.62 -15.02
C PHE A 94 -2.86 -4.98 -16.32
N ASN A 95 -2.35 -4.46 -17.43
CA ASN A 95 -2.97 -4.60 -18.76
C ASN A 95 -2.74 -5.98 -19.37
N LYS A 96 -1.65 -6.66 -18.97
CA LYS A 96 -1.21 -7.96 -19.49
C LYS A 96 -0.60 -8.81 -18.38
N ASN A 97 -0.53 -10.11 -18.63
CA ASN A 97 0.11 -11.06 -17.69
C ASN A 97 1.65 -11.11 -17.84
N ASP A 98 2.24 -10.12 -18.51
CA ASP A 98 3.69 -10.07 -18.78
C ASP A 98 4.48 -9.48 -17.62
N LEU A 99 3.80 -8.90 -16.63
CA LEU A 99 4.39 -8.30 -15.44
C LEU A 99 3.73 -8.84 -14.16
N ASP A 100 4.50 -9.57 -13.36
CA ASP A 100 4.05 -10.08 -12.05
C ASP A 100 3.87 -8.93 -11.06
N LYS A 101 2.77 -8.92 -10.32
CA LYS A 101 2.42 -7.87 -9.34
C LYS A 101 3.45 -7.72 -8.22
N ARG A 102 3.99 -8.84 -7.71
CA ARG A 102 4.98 -8.82 -6.63
C ARG A 102 6.35 -8.39 -7.12
N TYR A 103 6.68 -8.76 -8.37
CA TYR A 103 7.88 -8.24 -9.03
C TYR A 103 7.78 -6.74 -9.26
N PHE A 104 6.61 -6.24 -9.67
CA PHE A 104 6.35 -4.80 -9.74
C PHE A 104 6.60 -4.12 -8.38
N LEU A 105 6.13 -4.68 -7.28
CA LEU A 105 6.39 -4.13 -5.94
C LEU A 105 7.88 -4.04 -5.64
N TYR A 106 8.64 -5.11 -5.95
CA TYR A 106 10.10 -5.09 -5.80
C TYR A 106 10.75 -3.97 -6.61
N LEU A 107 10.38 -3.88 -7.90
CA LEU A 107 10.92 -2.86 -8.80
C LEU A 107 10.60 -1.45 -8.28
N PHE A 108 9.34 -1.22 -7.93
CA PHE A 108 8.86 0.09 -7.52
C PHE A 108 9.39 0.53 -6.17
N ASN A 109 9.54 -0.39 -5.21
CA ASN A 109 9.93 -0.05 -3.84
C ASN A 109 11.44 -0.08 -3.58
N VAL A 110 12.19 -0.94 -4.29
CA VAL A 110 13.58 -1.27 -3.90
C VAL A 110 14.56 -1.22 -5.05
N TYR A 111 14.15 -1.60 -6.27
CA TYR A 111 15.09 -1.72 -7.37
C TYR A 111 15.76 -0.37 -7.70
N ARG A 112 17.10 -0.35 -7.58
CA ARG A 112 17.92 0.86 -7.66
C ARG A 112 17.73 1.67 -8.94
N GLY A 113 17.50 0.97 -10.07
CA GLY A 113 17.26 1.61 -11.36
C GLY A 113 15.97 2.44 -11.36
N VAL A 114 14.90 1.94 -10.75
CA VAL A 114 13.62 2.64 -10.61
C VAL A 114 13.72 3.74 -9.54
N GLN A 115 14.39 3.48 -8.41
CA GLN A 115 14.56 4.50 -7.36
C GLN A 115 15.26 5.76 -7.90
N ARG A 116 16.36 5.59 -8.63
CA ARG A 116 17.08 6.72 -9.25
C ARG A 116 16.22 7.51 -10.26
N GLN A 117 15.35 6.83 -11.01
CA GLN A 117 14.41 7.50 -11.91
C GLN A 117 13.37 8.29 -11.13
N LYS A 118 12.82 7.71 -10.05
CA LYS A 118 11.86 8.37 -9.16
C LYS A 118 12.48 9.62 -8.53
N GLU A 119 13.66 9.52 -7.93
CA GLU A 119 14.38 10.61 -7.29
C GLU A 119 14.60 11.82 -8.21
N ARG A 120 14.98 11.57 -9.47
CA ARG A 120 15.20 12.63 -10.48
C ARG A 120 13.92 13.36 -10.90
N LYS A 121 12.76 12.75 -10.68
CA LYS A 121 11.48 13.20 -11.20
C LYS A 121 10.49 13.60 -10.08
N LEU A 122 10.94 13.59 -8.83
CA LEU A 122 10.17 14.10 -7.69
C LEU A 122 9.83 15.57 -7.88
N GLN A 123 8.57 15.93 -7.66
CA GLN A 123 8.07 17.28 -7.78
C GLN A 123 7.36 17.71 -6.50
N GLY A 124 7.49 18.98 -6.15
CA GLY A 124 6.87 19.60 -5.00
C GLY A 124 7.80 20.65 -4.37
N SER A 125 7.23 21.60 -3.67
CA SER A 125 7.94 22.67 -2.95
C SER A 125 7.84 22.53 -1.43
N GLY A 126 7.33 21.41 -0.94
CA GLY A 126 7.13 21.14 0.49
C GLY A 126 7.83 19.85 0.96
N PRO A 127 7.56 19.45 2.20
CA PRO A 127 8.17 18.25 2.79
C PRO A 127 7.69 16.95 2.12
N ILE A 128 6.59 17.00 1.35
CA ILE A 128 6.04 15.84 0.65
C ILE A 128 6.24 16.02 -0.85
N LEU A 129 7.18 15.27 -1.41
CA LEU A 129 7.43 15.23 -2.84
C LEU A 129 6.62 14.11 -3.47
N ARG A 130 5.98 14.39 -4.60
CA ARG A 130 5.13 13.43 -5.34
C ARG A 130 5.70 13.18 -6.73
N ILE A 131 5.43 12.00 -7.26
CA ILE A 131 5.73 11.65 -8.63
C ILE A 131 4.44 11.81 -9.45
N PRO A 132 4.42 12.68 -10.48
CA PRO A 132 3.26 12.79 -11.35
C PRO A 132 2.95 11.46 -12.05
N ILE A 133 1.67 11.18 -12.31
CA ILE A 133 1.24 9.93 -13.00
C ILE A 133 1.94 9.79 -14.35
N LYS A 134 2.02 10.84 -15.14
CA LYS A 134 2.74 10.84 -16.41
C LYS A 134 4.19 10.36 -16.27
N THR A 135 4.83 10.75 -15.17
CA THR A 135 6.19 10.31 -14.86
C THR A 135 6.24 8.83 -14.46
N LEU A 136 5.24 8.33 -13.72
CA LEU A 136 5.13 6.90 -13.41
C LEU A 136 5.00 6.06 -14.68
N GLU A 137 4.24 6.53 -15.66
CA GLU A 137 4.10 5.87 -16.96
C GLU A 137 5.41 5.79 -17.75
N GLU A 138 6.28 6.79 -17.58
CA GLU A 138 7.59 6.90 -18.26
C GLU A 138 8.70 6.10 -17.57
N LEU A 139 8.47 5.52 -16.39
CA LEU A 139 9.49 4.72 -15.71
C LEU A 139 9.89 3.52 -16.57
N ASP A 140 11.19 3.37 -16.75
CA ASP A 140 11.78 2.22 -17.43
C ASP A 140 12.04 1.10 -16.42
N ILE A 141 11.53 -0.10 -16.73
CA ILE A 141 11.63 -1.29 -15.87
C ILE A 141 12.25 -2.44 -16.63
N PRO A 142 13.15 -3.22 -16.00
CA PRO A 142 13.68 -4.43 -16.62
C PRO A 142 12.60 -5.50 -16.70
N LEU A 143 12.35 -5.99 -17.90
CA LEU A 143 11.51 -7.17 -18.14
C LEU A 143 12.41 -8.39 -18.28
N ILE A 144 12.19 -9.35 -17.40
CA ILE A 144 12.83 -10.66 -17.38
C ILE A 144 11.76 -11.74 -17.57
N PRO A 145 12.12 -12.99 -17.88
CA PRO A 145 11.13 -14.06 -18.01
C PRO A 145 10.19 -14.17 -16.82
N ILE A 146 8.91 -14.42 -17.05
CA ILE A 146 7.85 -14.38 -16.03
C ILE A 146 8.16 -15.28 -14.80
N ARG A 147 8.75 -16.46 -15.01
CA ARG A 147 9.17 -17.35 -13.94
C ARG A 147 10.19 -16.71 -12.99
N GLU A 148 11.11 -15.92 -13.51
CA GLU A 148 12.09 -15.20 -12.71
C GLU A 148 11.46 -14.01 -11.99
N GLN A 149 10.49 -13.32 -12.63
CA GLN A 149 9.71 -12.27 -11.99
C GLN A 149 8.95 -12.83 -10.77
N GLU A 150 8.24 -13.95 -10.94
CA GLU A 150 7.52 -14.63 -9.86
C GLU A 150 8.44 -15.04 -8.72
N ARG A 151 9.64 -15.54 -9.05
CA ARG A 151 10.64 -15.93 -8.04
C ARG A 151 11.10 -14.73 -7.22
N ILE A 152 11.50 -13.64 -7.88
CA ILE A 152 11.95 -12.40 -7.22
C ILE A 152 10.80 -11.79 -6.41
N GLY A 153 9.62 -11.69 -6.99
CA GLY A 153 8.43 -11.15 -6.35
C GLY A 153 8.03 -11.93 -5.09
N ARG A 154 8.15 -13.26 -5.12
CA ARG A 154 7.89 -14.12 -3.96
C ARG A 154 8.89 -13.86 -2.85
N ILE A 155 10.19 -13.85 -3.16
CA ILE A 155 11.24 -13.56 -2.18
C ILE A 155 10.99 -12.19 -1.54
N TYR A 156 10.72 -11.17 -2.33
CA TYR A 156 10.46 -9.83 -1.83
C TYR A 156 9.24 -9.78 -0.90
N SER A 157 8.14 -10.43 -1.27
CA SER A 157 6.93 -10.52 -0.44
C SER A 157 7.19 -11.22 0.90
N GLU A 158 7.99 -12.29 0.91
CA GLU A 158 8.36 -12.98 2.14
C GLU A 158 9.24 -12.10 3.05
N VAL A 159 10.15 -11.33 2.48
CA VAL A 159 10.96 -10.36 3.25
C VAL A 159 10.07 -9.31 3.91
N LEU A 160 9.11 -8.72 3.18
CA LEU A 160 8.16 -7.77 3.74
C LEU A 160 7.32 -8.38 4.87
N ARG A 161 6.82 -9.61 4.66
CA ARG A 161 6.06 -10.33 5.69
C ARG A 161 6.90 -10.59 6.94
N PHE A 162 8.16 -10.96 6.77
CA PHE A 162 9.07 -11.17 7.88
C PHE A 162 9.37 -9.87 8.65
N GLN A 163 9.62 -8.78 7.94
CA GLN A 163 9.80 -7.45 8.53
C GLN A 163 8.57 -7.00 9.33
N GLY A 164 7.37 -7.23 8.80
CA GLY A 164 6.12 -6.95 9.51
C GLY A 164 6.00 -7.74 10.83
N LYS A 165 6.37 -9.03 10.83
CA LYS A 165 6.40 -9.84 12.06
C LYS A 165 7.42 -9.33 13.07
N LEU A 166 8.62 -8.97 12.63
CA LEU A 166 9.65 -8.41 13.51
C LEU A 166 9.18 -7.09 14.16
N SER A 167 8.58 -6.19 13.38
CA SER A 167 8.01 -4.95 13.91
C SER A 167 6.95 -5.24 14.98
N ARG A 168 6.04 -6.21 14.72
CA ARG A 168 5.03 -6.62 15.70
C ARG A 168 5.64 -7.17 16.99
N TYR A 169 6.68 -7.99 16.89
CA TYR A 169 7.37 -8.49 18.08
C TYR A 169 8.02 -7.36 18.86
N SER A 170 8.65 -6.40 18.19
CA SER A 170 9.20 -5.21 18.84
C SER A 170 8.13 -4.43 19.61
N ASP A 171 6.98 -4.15 18.99
CA ASP A 171 5.86 -3.45 19.60
C ASP A 171 5.32 -4.21 20.84
N LEU A 172 5.28 -5.54 20.76
CA LEU A 172 4.81 -6.39 21.89
C LEU A 172 5.79 -6.37 23.07
N ILE A 173 7.10 -6.45 22.79
CA ILE A 173 8.14 -6.37 23.81
C ILE A 173 8.09 -5.01 24.50
N GLU A 174 7.96 -3.93 23.75
CA GLU A 174 7.84 -2.59 24.33
C GLU A 174 6.62 -2.45 25.23
N LYS A 175 5.44 -2.89 24.78
CA LYS A 175 4.22 -2.88 25.59
C LYS A 175 4.36 -3.71 26.85
N PHE A 176 4.93 -4.91 26.76
CA PHE A 176 5.16 -5.77 27.90
C PHE A 176 6.12 -5.13 28.90
N THR A 177 7.23 -4.57 28.43
CA THR A 177 8.20 -3.87 29.28
C THR A 177 7.54 -2.68 30.01
N ASN A 178 6.78 -1.86 29.28
CA ASN A 178 6.09 -0.73 29.87
C ASN A 178 5.07 -1.17 30.94
N SER A 179 4.34 -2.27 30.72
CA SER A 179 3.41 -2.82 31.69
C SER A 179 4.12 -3.23 32.99
N ILE A 180 5.27 -3.93 32.90
CA ILE A 180 6.06 -4.32 34.06
C ILE A 180 6.57 -3.09 34.83
N LEU A 181 7.08 -2.08 34.11
CA LEU A 181 7.58 -0.86 34.74
C LEU A 181 6.46 -0.11 35.46
N GLU A 182 5.27 -0.01 34.89
CA GLU A 182 4.12 0.62 35.51
C GLU A 182 3.66 -0.14 36.74
N GLU A 183 3.62 -1.47 36.72
CA GLU A 183 3.29 -2.30 37.89
C GLU A 183 4.32 -2.12 39.01
N SER A 184 5.60 -2.07 38.68
CA SER A 184 6.68 -1.85 39.65
C SER A 184 6.56 -0.51 40.36
N ILE A 185 6.11 0.54 39.68
CA ILE A 185 5.89 1.87 40.29
C ILE A 185 4.65 1.84 41.21
N LYS A 186 3.58 1.11 40.84
CA LYS A 186 2.34 1.02 41.63
C LYS A 186 2.49 0.12 42.86
N GLY A 187 3.31 -0.94 42.77
CA GLY A 187 3.56 -1.90 43.84
C GLY A 187 4.54 -1.44 44.93
N GLY A 188 5.21 -0.31 44.72
CA GLY A 188 6.17 0.28 45.66
C GLY A 188 5.57 1.24 46.69
N LYS A 189 4.24 1.14 46.95
CA LYS A 189 3.54 1.89 48.01
C LYS A 189 3.14 0.98 49.14
#